data_dcc612cabbd1422c8dde7a3942735607
#
_entry.id   dcc612cabbd1422c8dde7a3942735607
#
_cell.length_a   1.000
_cell.length_b   1.000
_cell.length_c   1.000
_cell.angle_alpha   90.00
_cell.angle_beta   90.00
_cell.angle_gamma   90.00
#
_symmetry.space_group_name_H-M   'P 1'
#
loop_
_entity.id
_entity.type
_entity.pdbx_description
1 polymer ?
#
loop_
_entity_poly.entity_id
_entity_poly.type
_entity_poly.pdbx_seq_one_letter_code
_entity_poly.pdbx_strand_id
1 'polypeptide(L)'
;MSTPRSDPAPVPPREPTRTSRGGVLPTLDDPVVAGASELVGGPAGRRLLVESRWWTPLRVCLLFAALTTLVFGFGAKEHCRSSGWVPNNMYFHACYSDVPPLYSGRGLNQGLFPYVHSDAVLAAHGVYSQVEYPVLTGMLMWVEAKLVPGDSKDPFTTYFDINLLFATAFLLGMVALTALTARRRPWDAALVALAPAVGLAMTINWDMLAVVLLAGAMYAWARDRPALTGVLLGLGTAAKLYPALMLLPLLLLGWRTRRLGPVGAVAGWGALTWFNCNIAFVLVNFEGWKEFYSLSQSRPAGFSSIWYVLQINGHGFTPLNTWASGLTVVLFLAIAVLALKAPRRPRLASLTFLVVAAFLLTNKVYSPQYLLWLVPLAALARPRWRDFWIWQAGELVHFFGIWLYLGQYADPKRGLGDTGYTWTVLAHVAGTLWLAGIIVRDILRPECDPVRADGLDDDPAGGVFDGAPDAGPAAVAEDRPAVPVAG
;
A
#
# COMPACT_ATOMS: atom_id res chain seq x y z
N MET A 1 30.20 -48.49 -44.43
CA MET A 1 28.78 -48.22 -44.31
C MET A 1 28.53 -47.70 -42.89
N SER A 2 28.56 -46.41 -42.72
CA SER A 2 28.30 -45.69 -41.45
C SER A 2 26.83 -45.33 -41.37
N THR A 3 26.13 -45.83 -40.36
CA THR A 3 24.74 -45.51 -40.06
C THR A 3 24.59 -44.04 -39.63
N PRO A 4 23.61 -43.29 -40.10
CA PRO A 4 23.36 -41.90 -39.67
C PRO A 4 22.82 -41.90 -38.23
N ARG A 5 23.43 -41.10 -37.32
CA ARG A 5 22.86 -40.76 -36.03
C ARG A 5 21.59 -39.95 -36.25
N SER A 6 20.48 -40.46 -35.80
CA SER A 6 19.22 -39.71 -35.68
C SER A 6 19.37 -38.64 -34.61
N ASP A 7 19.13 -37.39 -34.96
CA ASP A 7 19.02 -36.29 -34.00
C ASP A 7 17.91 -36.58 -32.99
N PRO A 8 18.11 -36.29 -31.71
CA PRO A 8 17.07 -36.46 -30.69
C PRO A 8 15.90 -35.50 -30.98
N ALA A 9 14.69 -36.05 -30.97
CA ALA A 9 13.46 -35.28 -31.16
C ALA A 9 13.41 -34.08 -30.19
N PRO A 10 12.85 -32.91 -30.62
CA PRO A 10 12.72 -31.75 -29.77
C PRO A 10 11.91 -32.10 -28.51
N VAL A 11 12.50 -31.84 -27.34
CA VAL A 11 11.86 -32.05 -26.05
C VAL A 11 10.65 -31.11 -25.98
N PRO A 12 9.42 -31.62 -25.79
CA PRO A 12 8.25 -30.77 -25.69
C PRO A 12 8.39 -29.77 -24.53
N PRO A 13 7.83 -28.56 -24.65
CA PRO A 13 7.85 -27.58 -23.57
C PRO A 13 7.29 -28.21 -22.30
N ARG A 14 8.13 -28.25 -21.23
CA ARG A 14 7.73 -28.86 -19.96
C ARG A 14 6.55 -28.05 -19.40
N GLU A 15 5.44 -28.73 -19.17
CA GLU A 15 4.34 -28.17 -18.39
C GLU A 15 4.85 -27.65 -17.04
N PRO A 16 4.34 -26.49 -16.55
CA PRO A 16 4.74 -25.96 -15.25
C PRO A 16 4.45 -27.03 -14.18
N THR A 17 5.48 -27.41 -13.43
CA THR A 17 5.43 -28.44 -12.41
C THR A 17 4.39 -28.06 -11.35
N ARG A 18 3.22 -28.66 -11.40
CA ARG A 18 2.18 -28.51 -10.39
C ARG A 18 2.68 -29.11 -9.08
N THR A 19 2.67 -28.34 -7.99
CA THR A 19 2.76 -28.92 -6.66
C THR A 19 1.49 -29.75 -6.41
N SER A 20 1.59 -30.80 -5.61
CA SER A 20 0.45 -31.68 -5.26
C SER A 20 -0.76 -30.94 -4.63
N ARG A 21 -0.66 -29.63 -4.38
CA ARG A 21 -1.68 -28.74 -3.84
C ARG A 21 -2.00 -27.52 -4.72
N GLY A 22 -1.64 -27.51 -5.99
CA GLY A 22 -2.00 -26.47 -6.94
C GLY A 22 -1.26 -25.11 -6.76
N GLY A 23 -0.19 -25.05 -5.96
CA GLY A 23 0.64 -23.83 -5.84
C GLY A 23 1.46 -23.58 -7.10
N VAL A 24 1.66 -22.29 -7.45
CA VAL A 24 2.55 -21.84 -8.51
C VAL A 24 3.93 -21.60 -7.90
N LEU A 25 4.94 -22.29 -8.41
CA LEU A 25 6.34 -22.00 -8.08
C LEU A 25 6.79 -20.70 -8.77
N PRO A 26 7.82 -20.01 -8.25
CA PRO A 26 8.46 -18.93 -8.97
C PRO A 26 8.85 -19.42 -10.36
N THR A 27 8.31 -18.79 -11.40
CA THR A 27 8.52 -19.23 -12.77
C THR A 27 9.78 -18.58 -13.31
N LEU A 28 10.61 -19.35 -14.06
CA LEU A 28 11.83 -18.84 -14.69
C LEU A 28 11.54 -17.89 -15.88
N ASP A 29 10.28 -17.66 -16.21
CA ASP A 29 9.82 -16.66 -17.17
C ASP A 29 9.87 -15.22 -16.62
N ASP A 30 10.03 -15.02 -15.31
CA ASP A 30 10.44 -13.73 -14.77
C ASP A 30 11.97 -13.57 -14.85
N PRO A 31 12.51 -12.59 -15.63
CA PRO A 31 13.94 -12.45 -15.85
C PRO A 31 14.76 -12.22 -14.58
N VAL A 32 14.17 -11.57 -13.56
CA VAL A 32 14.83 -11.33 -12.28
C VAL A 32 14.94 -12.63 -11.48
N VAL A 33 13.88 -13.43 -11.45
CA VAL A 33 13.84 -14.73 -10.79
C VAL A 33 14.79 -15.71 -11.49
N ALA A 34 14.82 -15.73 -12.81
CA ALA A 34 15.74 -16.55 -13.59
C ALA A 34 17.20 -16.21 -13.29
N GLY A 35 17.57 -14.91 -13.35
CA GLY A 35 18.92 -14.45 -13.03
C GLY A 35 19.34 -14.74 -11.59
N ALA A 36 18.46 -14.53 -10.61
CA ALA A 36 18.72 -14.88 -9.21
C ALA A 36 18.89 -16.40 -9.01
N SER A 37 18.09 -17.22 -9.72
CA SER A 37 18.18 -18.68 -9.68
C SER A 37 19.52 -19.16 -10.24
N GLU A 38 20.02 -18.58 -11.33
CA GLU A 38 21.32 -18.91 -11.91
C GLU A 38 22.46 -18.56 -10.95
N LEU A 39 22.43 -17.40 -10.30
CA LEU A 39 23.43 -16.97 -9.30
C LEU A 39 23.54 -17.93 -8.12
N VAL A 40 22.46 -18.54 -7.67
CA VAL A 40 22.46 -19.51 -6.55
C VAL A 40 22.63 -20.97 -7.00
N GLY A 41 22.99 -21.22 -8.28
CA GLY A 41 23.34 -22.56 -8.80
C GLY A 41 22.16 -23.41 -9.26
N GLY A 42 21.07 -22.81 -9.68
CA GLY A 42 19.95 -23.47 -10.38
C GLY A 42 18.56 -23.18 -9.83
N PRO A 43 17.50 -23.76 -10.43
CA PRO A 43 16.12 -23.43 -10.11
C PRO A 43 15.73 -23.87 -8.69
N ALA A 44 15.87 -22.97 -7.72
CA ALA A 44 15.59 -23.19 -6.30
C ALA A 44 14.19 -23.80 -6.06
N GLY A 45 13.20 -23.43 -6.90
CA GLY A 45 11.85 -23.95 -6.81
C GLY A 45 11.68 -25.45 -7.04
N ARG A 46 12.63 -26.12 -7.72
CA ARG A 46 12.58 -27.58 -7.98
C ARG A 46 12.90 -28.44 -6.75
N ARG A 47 13.59 -27.87 -5.75
CA ARG A 47 14.00 -28.58 -4.52
C ARG A 47 13.08 -28.35 -3.34
N LEU A 48 12.04 -27.51 -3.50
CA LEU A 48 11.11 -27.16 -2.44
C LEU A 48 9.98 -28.21 -2.37
N LEU A 49 10.16 -29.21 -1.54
CA LEU A 49 9.08 -30.12 -1.16
C LEU A 49 8.10 -29.37 -0.26
N VAL A 50 6.87 -29.12 -0.75
CA VAL A 50 5.81 -28.48 0.04
C VAL A 50 5.11 -29.58 0.87
N GLU A 51 5.68 -29.87 2.05
CA GLU A 51 5.01 -30.69 3.05
C GLU A 51 3.93 -29.88 3.80
N SER A 52 2.96 -30.58 4.40
CA SER A 52 1.83 -30.01 5.14
C SER A 52 2.18 -29.42 6.51
N ARG A 53 3.45 -29.23 6.80
CA ARG A 53 3.94 -28.69 8.07
C ARG A 53 3.69 -27.17 8.15
N TRP A 54 3.53 -26.63 9.39
CA TRP A 54 3.40 -25.20 9.60
C TRP A 54 4.62 -24.41 9.02
N TRP A 55 5.81 -24.91 9.27
CA TRP A 55 7.04 -24.33 8.72
C TRP A 55 7.32 -24.90 7.34
N THR A 56 6.98 -24.12 6.32
CA THR A 56 7.32 -24.42 4.93
C THR A 56 8.47 -23.53 4.49
N PRO A 57 9.29 -23.94 3.50
CA PRO A 57 10.33 -23.07 2.94
C PRO A 57 9.83 -21.71 2.52
N LEU A 58 8.64 -21.63 1.92
CA LEU A 58 7.99 -20.38 1.58
C LEU A 58 7.84 -19.45 2.79
N ARG A 59 7.27 -19.95 3.89
CA ARG A 59 7.04 -19.14 5.10
C ARG A 59 8.33 -18.65 5.72
N VAL A 60 9.35 -19.55 5.77
CA VAL A 60 10.69 -19.20 6.29
C VAL A 60 11.33 -18.12 5.42
N CYS A 61 11.32 -18.27 4.08
CA CYS A 61 11.90 -17.29 3.17
C CYS A 61 11.19 -15.93 3.25
N LEU A 62 9.85 -15.90 3.27
CA LEU A 62 9.10 -14.65 3.39
C LEU A 62 9.33 -13.97 4.74
N LEU A 63 9.38 -14.73 5.83
CA LEU A 63 9.71 -14.22 7.16
C LEU A 63 11.12 -13.64 7.19
N PHE A 64 12.10 -14.38 6.68
CA PHE A 64 13.49 -13.91 6.61
C PHE A 64 13.63 -12.64 5.76
N ALA A 65 12.96 -12.58 4.60
CA ALA A 65 12.92 -11.39 3.75
C ALA A 65 12.31 -10.18 4.48
N ALA A 66 11.18 -10.36 5.17
CA ALA A 66 10.56 -9.29 5.95
C ALA A 66 11.46 -8.82 7.12
N LEU A 67 12.13 -9.75 7.81
CA LEU A 67 13.11 -9.42 8.86
C LEU A 67 14.32 -8.68 8.30
N THR A 68 14.78 -9.02 7.09
CA THR A 68 15.87 -8.29 6.43
C THR A 68 15.46 -6.83 6.16
N THR A 69 14.25 -6.61 5.65
CA THR A 69 13.69 -5.26 5.46
C THR A 69 13.53 -4.50 6.78
N LEU A 70 13.11 -5.17 7.84
CA LEU A 70 13.04 -4.60 9.19
C LEU A 70 14.41 -4.17 9.71
N VAL A 71 15.42 -5.04 9.62
CA VAL A 71 16.79 -4.74 10.07
C VAL A 71 17.38 -3.57 9.28
N PHE A 72 17.16 -3.54 7.96
CA PHE A 72 17.55 -2.40 7.12
C PHE A 72 16.87 -1.11 7.59
N GLY A 73 15.54 -1.13 7.82
CA GLY A 73 14.79 0.03 8.29
C GLY A 73 15.21 0.49 9.68
N PHE A 74 15.46 -0.45 10.61
CA PHE A 74 15.99 -0.15 11.94
C PHE A 74 17.36 0.51 11.86
N GLY A 75 18.29 -0.06 11.09
CA GLY A 75 19.62 0.51 10.88
C GLY A 75 19.58 1.94 10.30
N ALA A 76 18.63 2.20 9.39
CA ALA A 76 18.43 3.55 8.85
C ALA A 76 17.95 4.57 9.89
N LYS A 77 17.36 4.15 11.01
CA LYS A 77 16.88 5.02 12.10
C LYS A 77 17.88 5.12 13.28
N GLU A 78 18.92 4.27 13.32
CA GLU A 78 19.80 4.15 14.48
C GLU A 78 20.52 5.46 14.82
N HIS A 79 20.90 6.25 13.80
CA HIS A 79 21.54 7.54 14.06
C HIS A 79 20.63 8.48 14.87
N CYS A 80 19.36 8.64 14.49
CA CYS A 80 18.40 9.45 15.23
C CYS A 80 18.08 8.85 16.61
N ARG A 81 17.97 7.52 16.66
CA ARG A 81 17.68 6.78 17.88
C ARG A 81 18.74 6.99 18.93
N SER A 82 20.03 7.02 18.56
CA SER A 82 21.16 7.20 19.47
C SER A 82 21.51 8.66 19.77
N SER A 83 21.22 9.60 18.85
CA SER A 83 21.62 11.00 18.97
C SER A 83 20.48 12.01 19.08
N GLY A 84 19.24 11.55 19.10
CA GLY A 84 18.01 12.35 19.18
C GLY A 84 17.49 12.83 17.82
N TRP A 85 16.17 13.06 17.78
CA TRP A 85 15.41 13.48 16.59
C TRP A 85 15.42 15.01 16.44
N VAL A 86 16.62 15.62 16.34
CA VAL A 86 16.77 17.05 16.04
C VAL A 86 16.93 17.28 14.54
N PRO A 87 16.56 18.47 13.99
CA PRO A 87 16.51 18.72 12.54
C PRO A 87 17.77 18.32 11.79
N ASN A 88 18.97 18.70 12.27
CA ASN A 88 20.23 18.34 11.63
C ASN A 88 20.46 16.82 11.54
N ASN A 89 20.10 16.07 12.59
CA ASN A 89 20.26 14.63 12.59
C ASN A 89 19.24 13.96 11.70
N MET A 90 17.93 14.27 11.90
CA MET A 90 16.86 13.53 11.23
C MET A 90 16.81 13.79 9.72
N TYR A 91 17.22 14.97 9.25
CA TYR A 91 17.18 15.27 7.82
C TYR A 91 18.43 14.76 7.11
N PHE A 92 19.64 15.13 7.56
CA PHE A 92 20.86 14.76 6.84
C PHE A 92 21.25 13.27 6.95
N HIS A 93 20.69 12.54 7.91
CA HIS A 93 20.82 11.08 8.00
C HIS A 93 19.59 10.32 7.53
N ALA A 94 18.60 11.03 6.96
CA ALA A 94 17.36 10.46 6.44
C ALA A 94 16.62 9.53 7.45
N CYS A 95 16.74 9.81 8.75
CA CYS A 95 16.16 9.02 9.82
C CYS A 95 14.92 9.65 10.46
N TYR A 96 14.26 10.60 9.78
CA TYR A 96 13.06 11.29 10.24
C TYR A 96 11.96 10.31 10.68
N SER A 97 11.28 10.68 11.77
CA SER A 97 10.07 10.03 12.27
C SER A 97 9.19 11.06 12.99
N ASP A 98 7.86 10.98 12.79
CA ASP A 98 6.86 11.73 13.56
C ASP A 98 6.69 11.17 14.98
N VAL A 99 7.08 9.91 15.20
CA VAL A 99 6.75 9.16 16.43
C VAL A 99 7.31 9.83 17.68
N PRO A 100 8.62 10.11 17.82
CA PRO A 100 9.13 10.73 19.03
C PRO A 100 8.65 12.18 19.24
N PRO A 101 8.62 13.09 18.24
CA PRO A 101 8.11 14.45 18.45
C PRO A 101 6.64 14.50 18.88
N LEU A 102 5.79 13.62 18.33
CA LEU A 102 4.36 13.61 18.68
C LEU A 102 4.10 13.00 20.05
N TYR A 103 5.01 12.22 20.60
CA TYR A 103 4.90 11.69 21.98
C TYR A 103 4.75 12.81 23.01
N SER A 104 5.55 13.86 22.93
CA SER A 104 5.41 15.04 23.78
C SER A 104 4.46 16.09 23.19
N GLY A 105 4.53 16.30 21.87
CA GLY A 105 3.76 17.34 21.20
C GLY A 105 2.25 17.17 21.26
N ARG A 106 1.77 15.98 21.61
CA ARG A 106 0.34 15.66 21.80
C ARG A 106 0.00 15.24 23.24
N GLY A 107 0.93 15.48 24.18
CA GLY A 107 0.74 15.23 25.62
C GLY A 107 0.63 13.74 25.99
N LEU A 108 1.01 12.84 25.08
CA LEU A 108 0.95 11.40 25.34
C LEU A 108 1.91 10.99 26.44
N ASN A 109 3.08 11.63 26.53
CA ASN A 109 4.06 11.47 27.61
C ASN A 109 3.54 11.92 28.98
N GLN A 110 2.53 12.78 29.01
CA GLN A 110 1.85 13.24 30.22
C GLN A 110 0.60 12.42 30.55
N GLY A 111 0.31 11.38 29.72
CA GLY A 111 -0.83 10.49 29.89
C GLY A 111 -2.17 11.08 29.41
N LEU A 112 -2.17 12.20 28.69
CA LEU A 112 -3.39 12.78 28.14
C LEU A 112 -4.05 11.83 27.16
N PHE A 113 -5.37 11.65 27.32
CA PHE A 113 -6.14 10.77 26.45
C PHE A 113 -6.56 11.54 25.19
N PRO A 114 -6.31 11.02 23.99
CA PRO A 114 -6.58 11.73 22.74
C PRO A 114 -8.05 12.14 22.56
N TYR A 115 -8.27 13.28 21.94
CA TYR A 115 -9.55 13.84 21.48
C TYR A 115 -10.55 14.27 22.56
N VAL A 116 -10.32 14.00 23.86
CA VAL A 116 -11.34 14.26 24.90
C VAL A 116 -11.12 15.57 25.65
N HIS A 117 -9.91 16.10 25.61
CA HIS A 117 -9.57 17.33 26.35
C HIS A 117 -9.91 18.59 25.54
N SER A 118 -10.38 19.65 26.23
CA SER A 118 -10.51 20.96 25.60
C SER A 118 -9.14 21.61 25.35
N ASP A 119 -9.10 22.58 24.43
CA ASP A 119 -7.87 23.32 24.11
C ASP A 119 -7.29 24.04 25.33
N ALA A 120 -8.14 24.52 26.26
CA ALA A 120 -7.69 25.11 27.51
C ALA A 120 -6.93 24.11 28.41
N VAL A 121 -7.40 22.86 28.49
CA VAL A 121 -6.71 21.79 29.23
C VAL A 121 -5.40 21.43 28.55
N LEU A 122 -5.39 21.31 27.24
CA LEU A 122 -4.17 21.03 26.49
C LEU A 122 -3.13 22.14 26.67
N ALA A 123 -3.55 23.40 26.55
CA ALA A 123 -2.67 24.56 26.75
C ALA A 123 -2.07 24.62 28.18
N ALA A 124 -2.84 24.25 29.22
CA ALA A 124 -2.36 24.15 30.58
C ALA A 124 -1.25 23.08 30.76
N HIS A 125 -1.18 22.10 29.88
CA HIS A 125 -0.15 21.07 29.80
C HIS A 125 0.97 21.40 28.79
N GLY A 126 0.96 22.58 28.19
CA GLY A 126 1.92 22.99 27.14
C GLY A 126 1.70 22.29 25.80
N VAL A 127 0.51 21.72 25.57
CA VAL A 127 0.11 21.07 24.32
C VAL A 127 -0.77 22.03 23.52
N TYR A 128 -0.39 22.35 22.27
CA TYR A 128 -1.05 23.39 21.49
C TYR A 128 -1.99 22.89 20.40
N SER A 129 -2.10 21.58 20.23
CA SER A 129 -3.07 20.98 19.29
C SER A 129 -3.48 19.58 19.68
N GLN A 130 -4.68 19.19 19.26
CA GLN A 130 -5.19 17.83 19.35
C GLN A 130 -4.34 16.85 18.52
N VAL A 131 -4.62 15.56 18.67
CA VAL A 131 -4.03 14.52 17.81
C VAL A 131 -4.62 14.67 16.40
N GLU A 132 -3.76 14.93 15.41
CA GLU A 132 -4.12 15.15 14.00
C GLU A 132 -4.25 13.87 13.16
N TYR A 133 -4.57 12.76 13.79
CA TYR A 133 -4.83 11.47 13.13
C TYR A 133 -6.29 11.04 13.37
N PRO A 134 -6.86 10.16 12.52
CA PRO A 134 -8.15 9.55 12.83
C PRO A 134 -8.11 8.72 14.12
N VAL A 135 -9.28 8.48 14.70
CA VAL A 135 -9.46 7.95 16.06
C VAL A 135 -8.65 6.68 16.34
N LEU A 136 -8.69 5.68 15.45
CA LEU A 136 -8.03 4.40 15.72
C LEU A 136 -6.50 4.53 15.78
N THR A 137 -5.92 5.42 14.96
CA THR A 137 -4.50 5.73 15.02
C THR A 137 -4.15 6.47 16.30
N GLY A 138 -4.94 7.45 16.73
CA GLY A 138 -4.72 8.13 18.00
C GLY A 138 -4.84 7.18 19.21
N MET A 139 -5.73 6.18 19.13
CA MET A 139 -5.81 5.13 20.15
C MET A 139 -4.56 4.26 20.17
N LEU A 140 -4.02 3.89 19.01
CA LEU A 140 -2.76 3.16 18.92
C LEU A 140 -1.62 3.98 19.54
N MET A 141 -1.49 5.26 19.18
CA MET A 141 -0.50 6.17 19.76
C MET A 141 -0.57 6.21 21.29
N TRP A 142 -1.79 6.27 21.83
CA TRP A 142 -2.01 6.29 23.27
C TRP A 142 -1.67 4.93 23.93
N VAL A 143 -2.05 3.81 23.33
CA VAL A 143 -1.69 2.46 23.82
C VAL A 143 -0.17 2.31 23.86
N GLU A 144 0.53 2.69 22.80
CA GLU A 144 2.00 2.67 22.73
C GLU A 144 2.60 3.53 23.85
N ALA A 145 2.03 4.73 24.12
CA ALA A 145 2.48 5.61 25.18
C ALA A 145 2.30 5.00 26.59
N LYS A 146 1.22 4.23 26.79
CA LYS A 146 0.98 3.52 28.06
C LYS A 146 1.92 2.35 28.30
N LEU A 147 2.55 1.84 27.26
CA LEU A 147 3.56 0.77 27.37
C LEU A 147 4.95 1.29 27.70
N VAL A 148 5.19 2.61 27.65
CA VAL A 148 6.46 3.20 28.09
C VAL A 148 6.60 3.09 29.59
N PRO A 149 7.64 2.42 30.13
CA PRO A 149 7.85 2.32 31.56
C PRO A 149 8.06 3.70 32.21
N GLY A 150 7.48 3.92 33.39
CA GLY A 150 7.58 5.22 34.08
C GLY A 150 9.00 5.56 34.57
N ASP A 151 9.87 4.57 34.70
CA ASP A 151 11.29 4.69 35.05
C ASP A 151 12.25 4.69 33.85
N SER A 152 11.70 4.79 32.63
CA SER A 152 12.52 4.84 31.42
C SER A 152 13.49 6.01 31.45
N LYS A 153 14.77 5.74 31.21
CA LYS A 153 15.82 6.77 31.15
C LYS A 153 15.72 7.63 29.89
N ASP A 154 15.20 7.06 28.80
CA ASP A 154 14.92 7.74 27.55
C ASP A 154 13.52 7.32 27.05
N PRO A 155 12.47 8.01 27.49
CA PRO A 155 11.12 7.68 27.13
C PRO A 155 10.79 7.92 25.66
N PHE A 156 11.49 8.83 24.99
CA PHE A 156 11.30 9.12 23.56
C PHE A 156 11.78 7.97 22.68
N THR A 157 12.99 7.47 22.93
CA THR A 157 13.53 6.30 22.24
C THR A 157 12.73 5.04 22.59
N THR A 158 12.32 4.87 23.85
CA THR A 158 11.48 3.75 24.28
C THR A 158 10.12 3.77 23.54
N TYR A 159 9.49 4.93 23.43
CA TYR A 159 8.24 5.07 22.66
C TYR A 159 8.40 4.72 21.18
N PHE A 160 9.50 5.17 20.57
CA PHE A 160 9.85 4.79 19.18
C PHE A 160 10.06 3.27 19.05
N ASP A 161 10.76 2.62 19.98
CA ASP A 161 11.02 1.18 19.95
C ASP A 161 9.72 0.36 20.12
N ILE A 162 8.78 0.85 20.94
CA ILE A 162 7.44 0.25 21.04
C ILE A 162 6.68 0.39 19.72
N ASN A 163 6.69 1.57 19.09
CA ASN A 163 6.09 1.77 17.77
C ASN A 163 6.73 0.84 16.72
N LEU A 164 8.05 0.67 16.73
CA LEU A 164 8.75 -0.26 15.84
C LEU A 164 8.28 -1.70 16.03
N LEU A 165 7.99 -2.13 17.27
CA LEU A 165 7.45 -3.47 17.54
C LEU A 165 6.06 -3.64 16.89
N PHE A 166 5.16 -2.66 17.04
CA PHE A 166 3.85 -2.68 16.37
C PHE A 166 3.99 -2.64 14.84
N ALA A 167 4.84 -1.76 14.30
CA ALA A 167 5.11 -1.68 12.87
C ALA A 167 5.67 -3.01 12.32
N THR A 168 6.51 -3.72 13.10
CA THR A 168 7.01 -5.05 12.76
C THR A 168 5.87 -6.07 12.68
N ALA A 169 4.98 -6.11 13.67
CA ALA A 169 3.83 -7.00 13.65
C ALA A 169 2.92 -6.72 12.45
N PHE A 170 2.70 -5.44 12.11
CA PHE A 170 1.93 -5.04 10.93
C PHE A 170 2.62 -5.40 9.62
N LEU A 171 3.96 -5.27 9.52
CA LEU A 171 4.73 -5.71 8.36
C LEU A 171 4.58 -7.22 8.14
N LEU A 172 4.77 -8.02 9.17
CA LEU A 172 4.60 -9.48 9.09
C LEU A 172 3.16 -9.86 8.72
N GLY A 173 2.18 -9.17 9.30
CA GLY A 173 0.76 -9.34 8.95
C GLY A 173 0.47 -8.98 7.48
N MET A 174 1.01 -7.86 6.99
CA MET A 174 0.87 -7.43 5.60
C MET A 174 1.46 -8.45 4.62
N VAL A 175 2.67 -8.95 4.87
CA VAL A 175 3.31 -9.99 4.05
C VAL A 175 2.48 -11.28 4.04
N ALA A 176 2.05 -11.75 5.22
CA ALA A 176 1.25 -12.96 5.35
C ALA A 176 -0.10 -12.84 4.63
N LEU A 177 -0.82 -11.73 4.84
CA LEU A 177 -2.12 -11.48 4.22
C LEU A 177 -2.01 -11.35 2.70
N THR A 178 -0.96 -10.71 2.19
CA THR A 178 -0.69 -10.62 0.74
C THR A 178 -0.44 -12.01 0.16
N ALA A 179 0.40 -12.83 0.81
CA ALA A 179 0.67 -14.22 0.36
C ALA A 179 -0.60 -15.07 0.35
N LEU A 180 -1.44 -14.94 1.38
CA LEU A 180 -2.70 -15.68 1.50
C LEU A 180 -3.76 -15.22 0.47
N THR A 181 -3.76 -13.93 0.11
CA THR A 181 -4.64 -13.36 -0.91
C THR A 181 -4.23 -13.81 -2.31
N ALA A 182 -2.92 -13.89 -2.57
CA ALA A 182 -2.38 -14.35 -3.87
C ALA A 182 -2.64 -15.84 -4.16
N ARG A 183 -3.22 -16.58 -3.22
CA ARG A 183 -3.61 -18.02 -3.34
C ARG A 183 -2.47 -18.90 -3.85
N ARG A 184 -2.47 -19.23 -5.16
CA ARG A 184 -1.50 -20.11 -5.81
C ARG A 184 -0.15 -19.44 -6.06
N ARG A 185 -0.08 -18.12 -5.92
CA ARG A 185 1.12 -17.29 -6.17
C ARG A 185 1.66 -16.65 -4.88
N PRO A 186 1.81 -17.37 -3.77
CA PRO A 186 2.15 -16.78 -2.46
C PRO A 186 3.55 -16.12 -2.46
N TRP A 187 4.44 -16.48 -3.40
CA TRP A 187 5.74 -15.85 -3.59
C TRP A 187 5.65 -14.39 -4.08
N ASP A 188 4.51 -13.95 -4.62
CA ASP A 188 4.31 -12.56 -5.01
C ASP A 188 4.41 -11.62 -3.79
N ALA A 189 4.16 -12.14 -2.57
CA ALA A 189 4.38 -11.40 -1.32
C ALA A 189 5.87 -11.09 -1.03
N ALA A 190 6.82 -11.71 -1.72
CA ALA A 190 8.23 -11.36 -1.63
C ALA A 190 8.49 -9.91 -2.11
N LEU A 191 7.69 -9.39 -3.04
CA LEU A 191 7.73 -7.98 -3.43
C LEU A 191 7.47 -7.06 -2.24
N VAL A 192 6.53 -7.42 -1.37
CA VAL A 192 6.24 -6.68 -0.13
C VAL A 192 7.36 -6.85 0.88
N ALA A 193 7.80 -8.10 1.09
CA ALA A 193 8.78 -8.47 2.10
C ALA A 193 10.19 -7.89 1.82
N LEU A 194 10.53 -7.65 0.55
CA LEU A 194 11.85 -7.14 0.12
C LEU A 194 11.79 -5.69 -0.39
N ALA A 195 10.69 -4.96 -0.16
CA ALA A 195 10.56 -3.56 -0.56
C ALA A 195 11.43 -2.64 0.32
N PRO A 196 12.53 -2.06 -0.18
CA PRO A 196 13.43 -1.25 0.65
C PRO A 196 12.75 0.02 1.15
N ALA A 197 11.88 0.62 0.34
CA ALA A 197 11.13 1.80 0.75
C ALA A 197 10.15 1.51 1.91
N VAL A 198 9.69 0.25 2.08
CA VAL A 198 8.92 -0.15 3.27
C VAL A 198 9.77 -0.04 4.53
N GLY A 199 10.98 -0.61 4.52
CA GLY A 199 11.90 -0.50 5.66
C GLY A 199 12.16 0.94 6.09
N LEU A 200 12.38 1.84 5.13
CA LEU A 200 12.65 3.25 5.39
C LEU A 200 11.42 4.03 5.90
N ALA A 201 10.22 3.70 5.39
CA ALA A 201 9.00 4.49 5.62
C ALA A 201 8.11 3.98 6.75
N MET A 202 8.19 2.70 7.14
CA MET A 202 7.24 2.06 8.05
C MET A 202 7.22 2.66 9.47
N THR A 203 8.28 3.36 9.88
CA THR A 203 8.41 4.03 11.17
C THR A 203 8.43 5.56 11.06
N ILE A 204 8.01 6.12 9.91
CA ILE A 204 7.80 7.58 9.81
C ILE A 204 6.61 7.96 10.69
N ASN A 205 5.51 7.18 10.60
CA ASN A 205 4.30 7.36 11.40
C ASN A 205 3.54 6.01 11.55
N TRP A 206 2.26 6.06 11.91
CA TRP A 206 1.40 4.89 12.18
C TRP A 206 0.64 4.35 10.97
N ASP A 207 1.01 4.68 9.75
CA ASP A 207 0.27 4.30 8.53
C ASP A 207 0.20 2.77 8.33
N MET A 208 1.16 2.01 8.87
CA MET A 208 1.18 0.54 8.80
C MET A 208 -0.08 -0.11 9.37
N LEU A 209 -0.75 0.50 10.37
CA LEU A 209 -2.03 0.01 10.89
C LEU A 209 -3.11 -0.01 9.80
N ALA A 210 -3.28 1.08 9.08
CA ALA A 210 -4.27 1.16 8.01
C ALA A 210 -3.92 0.23 6.84
N VAL A 211 -2.63 0.06 6.54
CA VAL A 211 -2.13 -0.84 5.48
C VAL A 211 -2.45 -2.29 5.78
N VAL A 212 -2.16 -2.77 6.98
CA VAL A 212 -2.45 -4.17 7.35
C VAL A 212 -3.96 -4.44 7.41
N LEU A 213 -4.76 -3.45 7.83
CA LEU A 213 -6.22 -3.56 7.83
C LEU A 213 -6.80 -3.64 6.41
N LEU A 214 -6.28 -2.85 5.45
CA LEU A 214 -6.65 -2.97 4.05
C LEU A 214 -6.22 -4.33 3.46
N ALA A 215 -4.99 -4.79 3.75
CA ALA A 215 -4.53 -6.12 3.32
C ALA A 215 -5.43 -7.22 3.90
N GLY A 216 -5.86 -7.10 5.15
CA GLY A 216 -6.84 -7.97 5.79
C GLY A 216 -8.21 -7.93 5.12
N ALA A 217 -8.68 -6.75 4.72
CA ALA A 217 -9.94 -6.57 3.99
C ALA A 217 -9.88 -7.24 2.61
N MET A 218 -8.77 -7.07 1.86
CA MET A 218 -8.52 -7.77 0.60
C MET A 218 -8.55 -9.29 0.78
N TYR A 219 -7.89 -9.80 1.82
CA TYR A 219 -7.89 -11.23 2.14
C TYR A 219 -9.29 -11.74 2.52
N ALA A 220 -10.02 -11.01 3.38
CA ALA A 220 -11.37 -11.40 3.79
C ALA A 220 -12.33 -11.44 2.58
N TRP A 221 -12.21 -10.47 1.65
CA TRP A 221 -12.95 -10.47 0.40
C TRP A 221 -12.59 -11.68 -0.47
N ALA A 222 -11.28 -11.97 -0.63
CA ALA A 222 -10.80 -13.13 -1.39
C ALA A 222 -11.29 -14.48 -0.82
N ARG A 223 -11.79 -14.49 0.43
CA ARG A 223 -12.37 -15.65 1.12
C ARG A 223 -13.91 -15.61 1.19
N ASP A 224 -14.55 -14.80 0.37
CA ASP A 224 -16.00 -14.65 0.31
C ASP A 224 -16.64 -14.27 1.67
N ARG A 225 -15.98 -13.35 2.42
CA ARG A 225 -16.42 -12.86 3.73
C ARG A 225 -16.74 -11.37 3.70
N PRO A 226 -17.82 -10.93 3.03
CA PRO A 226 -18.10 -9.51 2.84
C PRO A 226 -18.32 -8.74 4.16
N ALA A 227 -18.96 -9.35 5.17
CA ALA A 227 -19.13 -8.70 6.47
C ALA A 227 -17.78 -8.40 7.15
N LEU A 228 -16.86 -9.38 7.19
CA LEU A 228 -15.50 -9.18 7.74
C LEU A 228 -14.71 -8.17 6.91
N THR A 229 -14.85 -8.18 5.58
CA THR A 229 -14.27 -7.15 4.71
C THR A 229 -14.73 -5.77 5.11
N GLY A 230 -16.04 -5.60 5.34
CA GLY A 230 -16.61 -4.33 5.80
C GLY A 230 -16.07 -3.89 7.15
N VAL A 231 -16.02 -4.78 8.14
CA VAL A 231 -15.43 -4.49 9.45
C VAL A 231 -13.98 -4.03 9.34
N LEU A 232 -13.14 -4.74 8.57
CA LEU A 232 -11.73 -4.38 8.40
C LEU A 232 -11.55 -3.07 7.62
N LEU A 233 -12.41 -2.79 6.62
CA LEU A 233 -12.41 -1.49 5.95
C LEU A 233 -12.86 -0.36 6.87
N GLY A 234 -13.85 -0.59 7.71
CA GLY A 234 -14.31 0.39 8.70
C GLY A 234 -13.23 0.73 9.72
N LEU A 235 -12.55 -0.28 10.28
CA LEU A 235 -11.37 -0.11 11.13
C LEU A 235 -10.24 0.62 10.40
N GLY A 236 -9.91 0.17 9.17
CA GLY A 236 -8.90 0.81 8.34
C GLY A 236 -9.20 2.29 8.08
N THR A 237 -10.47 2.61 7.80
CA THR A 237 -10.92 4.00 7.59
C THR A 237 -10.87 4.82 8.88
N ALA A 238 -11.12 4.21 10.04
CA ALA A 238 -10.96 4.85 11.34
C ALA A 238 -9.47 5.03 11.74
N ALA A 239 -8.54 4.31 11.10
CA ALA A 239 -7.10 4.51 11.24
C ALA A 239 -6.55 5.55 10.24
N LYS A 240 -7.01 5.51 8.99
CA LYS A 240 -6.66 6.42 7.89
C LYS A 240 -7.77 6.36 6.83
N LEU A 241 -8.15 7.47 6.20
CA LEU A 241 -9.34 7.47 5.31
C LEU A 241 -9.18 6.63 4.03
N TYR A 242 -7.96 6.41 3.54
CA TYR A 242 -7.72 5.80 2.22
C TYR A 242 -8.27 4.37 2.04
N PRO A 243 -8.38 3.48 3.07
CA PRO A 243 -8.98 2.14 2.88
C PRO A 243 -10.40 2.18 2.35
N ALA A 244 -11.18 3.23 2.67
CA ALA A 244 -12.52 3.44 2.11
C ALA A 244 -12.52 3.51 0.57
N LEU A 245 -11.42 3.90 -0.06
CA LEU A 245 -11.29 3.96 -1.51
C LEU A 245 -11.50 2.59 -2.19
N MET A 246 -11.29 1.48 -1.49
CA MET A 246 -11.60 0.13 -2.01
C MET A 246 -13.09 -0.06 -2.33
N LEU A 247 -13.97 0.72 -1.72
CA LEU A 247 -15.41 0.64 -2.01
C LEU A 247 -15.74 0.98 -3.48
N LEU A 248 -14.98 1.88 -4.11
CA LEU A 248 -15.20 2.24 -5.51
C LEU A 248 -14.93 1.06 -6.46
N PRO A 249 -13.77 0.37 -6.43
CA PRO A 249 -13.56 -0.87 -7.18
C PRO A 249 -14.61 -1.95 -6.90
N LEU A 250 -14.97 -2.16 -5.64
CA LEU A 250 -16.01 -3.14 -5.27
C LEU A 250 -17.35 -2.79 -5.91
N LEU A 251 -17.76 -1.52 -5.90
CA LEU A 251 -19.01 -1.06 -6.52
C LEU A 251 -18.98 -1.26 -8.05
N LEU A 252 -17.90 -0.88 -8.71
CA LEU A 252 -17.75 -1.00 -10.17
C LEU A 252 -17.79 -2.48 -10.61
N LEU A 253 -17.06 -3.35 -9.90
CA LEU A 253 -17.06 -4.79 -10.17
C LEU A 253 -18.38 -5.45 -9.78
N GLY A 254 -18.99 -5.04 -8.69
CA GLY A 254 -20.33 -5.50 -8.27
C GLY A 254 -21.40 -5.18 -9.30
N TRP A 255 -21.32 -3.97 -9.88
CA TRP A 255 -22.21 -3.57 -10.99
C TRP A 255 -21.99 -4.44 -12.22
N ARG A 256 -20.71 -4.60 -12.64
CA ARG A 256 -20.34 -5.35 -13.83
C ARG A 256 -20.67 -6.86 -13.71
N THR A 257 -20.61 -7.43 -12.50
CA THR A 257 -20.94 -8.84 -12.23
C THR A 257 -22.39 -9.06 -11.78
N ARG A 258 -23.18 -7.99 -11.66
CA ARG A 258 -24.53 -7.99 -11.08
C ARG A 258 -24.59 -8.56 -9.66
N ARG A 259 -23.52 -8.43 -8.87
CA ARG A 259 -23.39 -8.92 -7.48
C ARG A 259 -23.25 -7.77 -6.48
N LEU A 260 -24.25 -6.86 -6.41
CA LEU A 260 -24.23 -5.70 -5.52
C LEU A 260 -24.56 -6.03 -4.05
N GLY A 261 -25.27 -7.13 -3.78
CA GLY A 261 -25.63 -7.53 -2.40
C GLY A 261 -24.41 -7.63 -1.46
N PRO A 262 -23.37 -8.43 -1.82
CA PRO A 262 -22.14 -8.51 -1.03
C PRO A 262 -21.43 -7.15 -0.87
N VAL A 263 -21.47 -6.28 -1.89
CA VAL A 263 -20.90 -4.92 -1.81
C VAL A 263 -21.66 -4.07 -0.81
N GLY A 264 -23.02 -4.16 -0.82
CA GLY A 264 -23.87 -3.51 0.18
C GLY A 264 -23.55 -3.97 1.61
N ALA A 265 -23.28 -5.28 1.81
CA ALA A 265 -22.85 -5.80 3.10
C ALA A 265 -21.50 -5.20 3.54
N VAL A 266 -20.51 -5.09 2.63
CA VAL A 266 -19.22 -4.43 2.92
C VAL A 266 -19.45 -2.97 3.34
N ALA A 267 -20.24 -2.23 2.58
CA ALA A 267 -20.52 -0.82 2.86
C ALA A 267 -21.24 -0.65 4.22
N GLY A 268 -22.25 -1.48 4.49
CA GLY A 268 -23.03 -1.41 5.74
C GLY A 268 -22.19 -1.76 6.97
N TRP A 269 -21.45 -2.88 6.95
CA TRP A 269 -20.57 -3.24 8.06
C TRP A 269 -19.40 -2.26 8.22
N GLY A 270 -18.86 -1.73 7.11
CA GLY A 270 -17.82 -0.71 7.13
C GLY A 270 -18.28 0.59 7.78
N ALA A 271 -19.44 1.09 7.37
CA ALA A 271 -20.05 2.29 7.94
C ALA A 271 -20.37 2.12 9.44
N LEU A 272 -20.97 0.98 9.81
CA LEU A 272 -21.28 0.66 11.22
C LEU A 272 -20.02 0.61 12.08
N THR A 273 -18.96 -0.05 11.60
CA THR A 273 -17.71 -0.16 12.34
C THR A 273 -17.03 1.20 12.47
N TRP A 274 -16.94 1.97 11.38
CA TRP A 274 -16.39 3.33 11.42
C TRP A 274 -17.17 4.22 12.38
N PHE A 275 -18.51 4.19 12.33
CA PHE A 275 -19.37 4.93 13.23
C PHE A 275 -19.11 4.57 14.70
N ASN A 276 -19.06 3.27 15.03
CA ASN A 276 -18.81 2.81 16.41
C ASN A 276 -17.41 3.24 16.92
N CYS A 277 -16.39 3.27 16.07
CA CYS A 277 -15.06 3.77 16.45
C CYS A 277 -15.07 5.26 16.79
N ASN A 278 -15.94 6.06 16.16
CA ASN A 278 -15.90 7.52 16.23
C ASN A 278 -16.92 8.13 17.18
N ILE A 279 -18.10 7.51 17.34
CA ILE A 279 -19.27 8.14 17.96
C ILE A 279 -19.00 8.62 19.40
N ALA A 280 -18.26 7.85 20.21
CA ALA A 280 -17.95 8.23 21.57
C ALA A 280 -17.13 9.54 21.63
N PHE A 281 -16.17 9.71 20.74
CA PHE A 281 -15.32 10.91 20.67
C PHE A 281 -16.09 12.12 20.14
N VAL A 282 -16.97 11.90 19.14
CA VAL A 282 -17.88 12.94 18.62
C VAL A 282 -18.77 13.51 19.74
N LEU A 283 -19.29 12.63 20.61
CA LEU A 283 -20.17 13.03 21.70
C LEU A 283 -19.44 13.70 22.86
N VAL A 284 -18.19 13.28 23.15
CA VAL A 284 -17.40 13.81 24.26
C VAL A 284 -16.75 15.15 23.89
N ASN A 285 -16.13 15.26 22.73
CA ASN A 285 -15.47 16.47 22.25
C ASN A 285 -15.43 16.52 20.72
N PHE A 286 -16.44 17.13 20.13
CA PHE A 286 -16.56 17.25 18.67
C PHE A 286 -15.39 18.03 18.05
N GLU A 287 -14.90 19.09 18.70
CA GLU A 287 -13.80 19.90 18.22
C GLU A 287 -12.51 19.08 18.16
N GLY A 288 -12.18 18.32 19.22
CA GLY A 288 -11.03 17.44 19.23
C GLY A 288 -11.12 16.32 18.21
N TRP A 289 -12.30 15.75 18.00
CA TRP A 289 -12.51 14.72 16.97
C TRP A 289 -12.37 15.27 15.56
N LYS A 290 -12.88 16.46 15.28
CA LYS A 290 -12.87 17.03 13.93
C LYS A 290 -11.49 17.57 13.50
N GLU A 291 -10.51 17.71 14.43
CA GLU A 291 -9.22 18.35 14.16
C GLU A 291 -8.51 17.72 12.95
N PHE A 292 -8.51 16.40 12.83
CA PHE A 292 -7.95 15.71 11.67
C PHE A 292 -8.56 16.19 10.34
N TYR A 293 -9.89 16.38 10.30
CA TYR A 293 -10.61 16.80 9.10
C TYR A 293 -10.36 18.28 8.81
N SER A 294 -10.40 19.12 9.83
CA SER A 294 -10.14 20.57 9.74
C SER A 294 -8.72 20.82 9.22
N LEU A 295 -7.73 20.18 9.83
CA LEU A 295 -6.34 20.25 9.39
C LEU A 295 -6.15 19.73 7.96
N SER A 296 -6.81 18.62 7.60
CA SER A 296 -6.75 18.07 6.24
C SER A 296 -7.31 19.05 5.20
N GLN A 297 -8.29 19.86 5.56
CA GLN A 297 -8.86 20.89 4.66
C GLN A 297 -7.99 22.16 4.60
N SER A 298 -7.46 22.62 5.73
CA SER A 298 -6.77 23.92 5.83
C SER A 298 -5.31 23.86 5.39
N ARG A 299 -4.64 22.68 5.50
CA ARG A 299 -3.20 22.58 5.18
C ARG A 299 -2.90 22.91 3.72
N PRO A 300 -1.75 23.58 3.46
CA PRO A 300 -1.30 23.90 2.09
C PRO A 300 -0.84 22.65 1.33
N ALA A 301 -0.29 22.86 0.13
CA ALA A 301 0.37 21.81 -0.63
C ALA A 301 1.50 21.17 0.19
N GLY A 302 1.44 19.87 0.36
CA GLY A 302 2.47 19.08 1.03
C GLY A 302 3.72 18.95 0.16
N PHE A 303 4.88 18.93 0.76
CA PHE A 303 6.18 18.96 0.08
C PHE A 303 6.31 17.96 -1.07
N SER A 304 5.80 16.74 -0.94
CA SER A 304 5.95 15.69 -1.94
C SER A 304 4.84 15.66 -3.00
N SER A 305 3.91 16.63 -2.98
CA SER A 305 2.83 16.69 -3.97
C SER A 305 3.28 17.42 -5.24
N ILE A 306 2.67 17.07 -6.37
CA ILE A 306 2.87 17.81 -7.63
C ILE A 306 2.46 19.29 -7.47
N TRP A 307 1.49 19.59 -6.62
CA TRP A 307 1.04 20.95 -6.32
C TRP A 307 2.12 21.78 -5.67
N TYR A 308 2.93 21.18 -4.78
CA TYR A 308 4.06 21.86 -4.18
C TYR A 308 5.17 22.13 -5.20
N VAL A 309 5.47 21.18 -6.08
CA VAL A 309 6.40 21.40 -7.20
C VAL A 309 5.95 22.54 -8.07
N LEU A 310 4.69 22.60 -8.44
CA LEU A 310 4.15 23.72 -9.22
C LEU A 310 4.30 25.05 -8.47
N GLN A 311 4.02 25.06 -7.17
CA GLN A 311 4.13 26.26 -6.32
C GLN A 311 5.56 26.80 -6.24
N ILE A 312 6.57 25.95 -5.96
CA ILE A 312 7.98 26.41 -5.85
C ILE A 312 8.57 26.81 -7.22
N ASN A 313 7.97 26.39 -8.33
CA ASN A 313 8.32 26.82 -9.67
C ASN A 313 7.44 27.99 -10.20
N GLY A 314 6.75 28.70 -9.32
CA GLY A 314 6.01 29.93 -9.66
C GLY A 314 4.58 29.70 -10.19
N HIS A 315 4.04 28.49 -10.15
CA HIS A 315 2.73 28.11 -10.68
C HIS A 315 1.78 27.67 -9.54
N GLY A 316 1.48 28.56 -8.62
CA GLY A 316 0.53 28.29 -7.53
C GLY A 316 -0.92 28.19 -8.01
N PHE A 317 -1.71 27.27 -7.42
CA PHE A 317 -3.13 27.09 -7.72
C PHE A 317 -4.00 27.51 -6.53
N THR A 318 -4.98 28.37 -6.78
CA THR A 318 -6.02 28.76 -5.81
C THR A 318 -7.40 28.70 -6.47
N PRO A 319 -8.41 28.13 -5.81
CA PRO A 319 -8.36 27.36 -4.55
C PRO A 319 -7.81 25.92 -4.76
N LEU A 320 -6.75 25.55 -4.01
CA LEU A 320 -6.03 24.28 -4.18
C LEU A 320 -6.93 23.06 -4.00
N ASN A 321 -7.78 23.06 -2.96
CA ASN A 321 -8.68 21.94 -2.68
C ASN A 321 -9.62 21.62 -3.85
N THR A 322 -10.13 22.64 -4.54
CA THR A 322 -11.03 22.48 -5.69
C THR A 322 -10.30 21.82 -6.86
N TRP A 323 -9.07 22.26 -7.16
CA TRP A 323 -8.28 21.68 -8.25
C TRP A 323 -7.89 20.23 -7.93
N ALA A 324 -7.37 19.96 -6.71
CA ALA A 324 -6.99 18.63 -6.29
C ALA A 324 -8.17 17.64 -6.31
N SER A 325 -9.32 18.04 -5.72
CA SER A 325 -10.53 17.22 -5.71
C SER A 325 -11.13 17.05 -7.10
N GLY A 326 -11.15 18.09 -7.92
CA GLY A 326 -11.64 18.03 -9.28
C GLY A 326 -10.86 17.04 -10.13
N LEU A 327 -9.52 17.08 -10.07
CA LEU A 327 -8.66 16.14 -10.78
C LEU A 327 -8.82 14.71 -10.26
N THR A 328 -8.97 14.52 -8.94
CA THR A 328 -9.28 13.21 -8.35
C THR A 328 -10.57 12.62 -8.93
N VAL A 329 -11.63 13.42 -8.97
CA VAL A 329 -12.93 12.98 -9.54
C VAL A 329 -12.79 12.61 -11.02
N VAL A 330 -12.06 13.41 -11.82
CA VAL A 330 -11.82 13.11 -13.23
C VAL A 330 -11.11 11.76 -13.39
N LEU A 331 -10.06 11.50 -12.61
CA LEU A 331 -9.36 10.23 -12.68
C LEU A 331 -10.23 9.05 -12.18
N PHE A 332 -11.03 9.24 -11.15
CA PHE A 332 -11.97 8.19 -10.70
C PHE A 332 -13.02 7.88 -11.76
N LEU A 333 -13.54 8.88 -12.47
CA LEU A 333 -14.44 8.66 -13.60
C LEU A 333 -13.72 7.93 -14.76
N ALA A 334 -12.49 8.28 -15.07
CA ALA A 334 -11.69 7.56 -16.08
C ALA A 334 -11.46 6.09 -15.69
N ILE A 335 -11.16 5.81 -14.42
CA ILE A 335 -11.03 4.44 -13.89
C ILE A 335 -12.39 3.71 -13.94
N ALA A 336 -13.50 4.39 -13.65
CA ALA A 336 -14.83 3.79 -13.76
C ALA A 336 -15.16 3.42 -15.21
N VAL A 337 -14.87 4.31 -16.17
CA VAL A 337 -15.02 4.01 -17.61
C VAL A 337 -14.14 2.83 -18.00
N LEU A 338 -12.86 2.81 -17.57
CA LEU A 338 -11.96 1.69 -17.80
C LEU A 338 -12.53 0.38 -17.23
N ALA A 339 -13.00 0.39 -15.97
CA ALA A 339 -13.54 -0.79 -15.29
C ALA A 339 -14.78 -1.36 -16.02
N LEU A 340 -15.64 -0.47 -16.51
CA LEU A 340 -16.91 -0.88 -17.16
C LEU A 340 -16.75 -1.25 -18.64
N LYS A 341 -15.77 -0.67 -19.34
CA LYS A 341 -15.58 -0.86 -20.79
C LYS A 341 -14.40 -1.77 -21.16
N ALA A 342 -13.58 -2.20 -20.19
CA ALA A 342 -12.48 -3.13 -20.45
C ALA A 342 -12.98 -4.43 -21.10
N PRO A 343 -12.21 -5.06 -22.03
CA PRO A 343 -12.63 -6.25 -22.77
C PRO A 343 -12.91 -7.44 -21.82
N ARG A 344 -12.13 -7.61 -20.77
CA ARG A 344 -12.35 -8.60 -19.69
C ARG A 344 -12.47 -7.85 -18.37
N ARG A 345 -13.27 -8.38 -17.44
CA ARG A 345 -13.40 -7.83 -16.09
C ARG A 345 -12.02 -7.58 -15.46
N PRO A 346 -11.71 -6.33 -15.06
CA PRO A 346 -10.46 -6.05 -14.35
C PRO A 346 -10.39 -6.78 -13.01
N ARG A 347 -9.17 -7.07 -12.54
CA ARG A 347 -8.96 -7.64 -11.21
C ARG A 347 -9.16 -6.59 -10.13
N LEU A 348 -9.71 -7.02 -8.96
CA LEU A 348 -9.98 -6.12 -7.84
C LEU A 348 -8.71 -5.39 -7.38
N ALA A 349 -7.59 -6.11 -7.23
CA ALA A 349 -6.32 -5.50 -6.82
C ALA A 349 -5.83 -4.43 -7.80
N SER A 350 -5.99 -4.67 -9.12
CA SER A 350 -5.60 -3.72 -10.16
C SER A 350 -6.40 -2.41 -10.08
N LEU A 351 -7.73 -2.50 -9.93
CA LEU A 351 -8.57 -1.32 -9.79
C LEU A 351 -8.32 -0.59 -8.46
N THR A 352 -8.12 -1.34 -7.35
CA THR A 352 -7.83 -0.72 -6.05
C THR A 352 -6.50 0.01 -6.08
N PHE A 353 -5.46 -0.56 -6.71
CA PHE A 353 -4.19 0.13 -6.92
C PHE A 353 -4.39 1.43 -7.70
N LEU A 354 -5.11 1.39 -8.83
CA LEU A 354 -5.33 2.57 -9.67
C LEU A 354 -6.10 3.68 -8.94
N VAL A 355 -7.12 3.34 -8.17
CA VAL A 355 -7.92 4.31 -7.39
C VAL A 355 -7.06 4.96 -6.29
N VAL A 356 -6.28 4.17 -5.55
CA VAL A 356 -5.39 4.72 -4.50
C VAL A 356 -4.26 5.55 -5.13
N ALA A 357 -3.64 5.08 -6.22
CA ALA A 357 -2.60 5.82 -6.94
C ALA A 357 -3.15 7.14 -7.52
N ALA A 358 -4.33 7.14 -8.13
CA ALA A 358 -4.99 8.34 -8.63
C ALA A 358 -5.24 9.35 -7.52
N PHE A 359 -5.74 8.90 -6.37
CA PHE A 359 -5.92 9.74 -5.19
C PHE A 359 -4.58 10.36 -4.74
N LEU A 360 -3.52 9.56 -4.60
CA LEU A 360 -2.21 10.05 -4.16
C LEU A 360 -1.60 11.07 -5.12
N LEU A 361 -1.64 10.79 -6.42
CA LEU A 361 -1.07 11.65 -7.46
C LEU A 361 -1.79 13.01 -7.59
N THR A 362 -3.07 13.05 -7.26
CA THR A 362 -3.88 14.27 -7.38
C THR A 362 -4.09 15.00 -6.06
N ASN A 363 -3.86 14.33 -4.93
CA ASN A 363 -4.01 14.93 -3.61
C ASN A 363 -2.97 16.04 -3.38
N LYS A 364 -3.37 17.07 -2.65
CA LYS A 364 -2.44 18.13 -2.21
C LYS A 364 -1.38 17.66 -1.20
N VAL A 365 -1.52 16.46 -0.65
CA VAL A 365 -0.55 15.83 0.27
C VAL A 365 -0.22 14.43 -0.26
N TYR A 366 1.05 14.23 -0.60
CA TYR A 366 1.58 12.91 -0.97
C TYR A 366 2.87 12.67 -0.18
N SER A 367 2.74 12.40 1.10
CA SER A 367 3.88 12.19 2.01
C SER A 367 4.68 10.92 1.66
N PRO A 368 6.00 10.87 1.96
CA PRO A 368 6.87 9.76 1.54
C PRO A 368 6.43 8.39 2.08
N GLN A 369 5.75 8.32 3.21
CA GLN A 369 5.22 7.07 3.75
C GLN A 369 3.96 6.56 3.03
N TYR A 370 3.31 7.34 2.18
CA TYR A 370 2.10 6.91 1.47
C TYR A 370 2.36 5.83 0.42
N LEU A 371 3.63 5.62 0.02
CA LEU A 371 4.01 4.46 -0.77
C LEU A 371 3.58 3.14 -0.12
N LEU A 372 3.54 3.06 1.24
CA LEU A 372 3.10 1.88 1.99
C LEU A 372 1.69 1.43 1.60
N TRP A 373 0.81 2.38 1.23
CA TRP A 373 -0.57 2.09 0.83
C TRP A 373 -0.64 1.34 -0.49
N LEU A 374 0.35 1.55 -1.36
CA LEU A 374 0.42 0.94 -2.69
C LEU A 374 1.16 -0.40 -2.70
N VAL A 375 2.10 -0.65 -1.78
CA VAL A 375 2.99 -1.82 -1.82
C VAL A 375 2.24 -3.15 -1.89
N PRO A 376 1.29 -3.50 -0.96
CA PRO A 376 0.56 -4.76 -1.04
C PRO A 376 -0.34 -4.83 -2.28
N LEU A 377 -0.90 -3.68 -2.69
CA LEU A 377 -1.73 -3.59 -3.89
C LEU A 377 -0.91 -3.81 -5.16
N ALA A 378 0.32 -3.25 -5.23
CA ALA A 378 1.25 -3.46 -6.35
C ALA A 378 1.63 -4.93 -6.51
N ALA A 379 1.94 -5.61 -5.40
CA ALA A 379 2.28 -7.03 -5.39
C ALA A 379 1.12 -7.90 -5.91
N LEU A 380 -0.13 -7.55 -5.57
CA LEU A 380 -1.32 -8.27 -6.04
C LEU A 380 -1.73 -7.86 -7.47
N ALA A 381 -1.54 -6.58 -7.84
CA ALA A 381 -1.95 -6.05 -9.13
C ALA A 381 -0.97 -6.38 -10.25
N ARG A 382 0.33 -6.27 -9.99
CA ARG A 382 1.38 -6.48 -11.01
C ARG A 382 2.60 -7.15 -10.38
N PRO A 383 2.58 -8.48 -10.13
CA PRO A 383 3.70 -9.21 -9.53
C PRO A 383 4.85 -9.43 -10.51
N ARG A 384 5.53 -8.35 -10.92
CA ARG A 384 6.73 -8.37 -11.77
C ARG A 384 7.83 -7.52 -11.16
N TRP A 385 8.96 -8.13 -10.85
CA TRP A 385 10.09 -7.50 -10.19
C TRP A 385 10.63 -6.28 -10.92
N ARG A 386 10.74 -6.33 -12.26
CA ARG A 386 11.20 -5.19 -13.07
C ARG A 386 10.35 -3.94 -12.82
N ASP A 387 9.02 -4.09 -12.96
CA ASP A 387 8.09 -2.96 -12.86
C ASP A 387 8.01 -2.43 -11.44
N PHE A 388 8.11 -3.34 -10.47
CA PHE A 388 8.16 -3.00 -9.06
C PHE A 388 9.45 -2.22 -8.70
N TRP A 389 10.63 -2.66 -9.18
CA TRP A 389 11.89 -1.98 -8.91
C TRP A 389 11.99 -0.61 -9.57
N ILE A 390 11.42 -0.41 -10.76
CA ILE A 390 11.34 0.91 -11.41
C ILE A 390 10.56 1.88 -10.50
N TRP A 391 9.42 1.44 -9.98
CA TRP A 391 8.65 2.24 -9.04
C TRP A 391 9.40 2.50 -7.73
N GLN A 392 9.96 1.45 -7.10
CA GLN A 392 10.72 1.57 -5.86
C GLN A 392 11.94 2.51 -6.01
N ALA A 393 12.61 2.52 -7.15
CA ALA A 393 13.72 3.45 -7.42
C ALA A 393 13.25 4.90 -7.37
N GLY A 394 12.12 5.24 -7.97
CA GLY A 394 11.52 6.57 -7.88
C GLY A 394 11.18 6.98 -6.43
N GLU A 395 10.60 6.05 -5.67
CA GLU A 395 10.26 6.27 -4.26
C GLU A 395 11.51 6.46 -3.38
N LEU A 396 12.60 5.72 -3.63
CA LEU A 396 13.85 5.87 -2.91
C LEU A 396 14.54 7.22 -3.22
N VAL A 397 14.57 7.61 -4.49
CA VAL A 397 15.11 8.93 -4.89
C VAL A 397 14.35 10.04 -4.18
N HIS A 398 13.03 9.96 -4.16
CA HIS A 398 12.20 10.94 -3.46
C HIS A 398 12.40 10.88 -1.93
N PHE A 399 12.48 9.69 -1.34
CA PHE A 399 12.67 9.51 0.11
C PHE A 399 13.93 10.25 0.60
N PHE A 400 15.05 10.10 -0.07
CA PHE A 400 16.27 10.84 0.30
C PHE A 400 16.17 12.31 -0.09
N GLY A 401 15.54 12.62 -1.22
CA GLY A 401 15.36 13.98 -1.70
C GLY A 401 14.58 14.88 -0.75
N ILE A 402 13.48 14.38 -0.16
CA ILE A 402 12.67 15.18 0.76
C ILE A 402 13.43 15.55 2.04
N TRP A 403 14.19 14.61 2.60
CA TRP A 403 14.94 14.92 3.83
C TRP A 403 16.09 15.90 3.55
N LEU A 404 16.79 15.73 2.44
CA LEU A 404 17.80 16.72 2.02
C LEU A 404 17.20 18.09 1.72
N TYR A 405 15.99 18.13 1.14
CA TYR A 405 15.27 19.37 0.91
C TYR A 405 14.86 20.05 2.21
N LEU A 406 14.31 19.30 3.16
CA LEU A 406 13.97 19.83 4.48
C LEU A 406 15.23 20.22 5.28
N GLY A 407 16.34 19.52 5.05
CA GLY A 407 17.64 19.82 5.64
C GLY A 407 18.19 21.21 5.27
N GLN A 408 17.81 21.79 4.11
CA GLN A 408 18.23 23.14 3.74
C GLN A 408 17.76 24.21 4.72
N TYR A 409 16.65 23.99 5.43
CA TYR A 409 16.16 24.92 6.46
C TYR A 409 17.00 24.85 7.73
N ALA A 410 17.69 23.73 7.98
CA ALA A 410 18.61 23.56 9.08
C ALA A 410 20.04 24.00 8.72
N ASP A 411 20.50 23.69 7.50
CA ASP A 411 21.80 24.12 6.94
C ASP A 411 21.70 24.31 5.41
N PRO A 412 21.54 25.55 4.92
CA PRO A 412 21.39 25.83 3.49
C PRO A 412 22.58 25.38 2.62
N LYS A 413 23.77 25.21 3.20
CA LYS A 413 24.97 24.79 2.46
C LYS A 413 24.99 23.26 2.17
N ARG A 414 24.22 22.51 2.90
CA ARG A 414 24.18 21.03 2.82
C ARG A 414 22.87 20.48 2.24
N GLY A 415 21.85 21.33 2.16
CA GLY A 415 20.52 20.95 1.70
C GLY A 415 20.39 20.86 0.18
N LEU A 416 19.27 20.30 -0.26
CA LEU A 416 18.88 20.25 -1.67
C LEU A 416 17.98 21.43 -2.01
N GLY A 417 18.35 22.23 -3.03
CA GLY A 417 17.54 23.37 -3.48
C GLY A 417 16.30 22.95 -4.29
N ASP A 418 15.40 23.92 -4.57
CA ASP A 418 14.11 23.73 -5.23
C ASP A 418 14.20 22.95 -6.55
N THR A 419 15.16 23.28 -7.41
CA THR A 419 15.35 22.58 -8.69
C THR A 419 15.70 21.10 -8.51
N GLY A 420 16.65 20.81 -7.61
CA GLY A 420 17.03 19.43 -7.30
C GLY A 420 15.86 18.66 -6.69
N TYR A 421 15.12 19.30 -5.78
CA TYR A 421 13.95 18.71 -5.16
C TYR A 421 12.81 18.42 -6.14
N THR A 422 12.55 19.36 -7.07
CA THR A 422 11.59 19.15 -8.16
C THR A 422 11.82 17.82 -8.88
N TRP A 423 13.08 17.51 -9.23
CA TRP A 423 13.40 16.25 -9.92
C TRP A 423 13.14 15.00 -9.06
N THR A 424 13.34 15.10 -7.74
CA THR A 424 13.05 13.94 -6.85
C THR A 424 11.56 13.69 -6.74
N VAL A 425 10.72 14.72 -6.68
CA VAL A 425 9.27 14.57 -6.69
C VAL A 425 8.79 14.04 -8.06
N LEU A 426 9.33 14.54 -9.17
CA LEU A 426 9.00 14.03 -10.49
C LEU A 426 9.40 12.56 -10.67
N ALA A 427 10.50 12.11 -10.07
CA ALA A 427 10.94 10.72 -10.12
C ALA A 427 9.93 9.76 -9.48
N HIS A 428 9.41 10.08 -8.28
CA HIS A 428 8.41 9.20 -7.64
C HIS A 428 7.03 9.28 -8.31
N VAL A 429 6.64 10.45 -8.79
CA VAL A 429 5.42 10.59 -9.60
C VAL A 429 5.53 9.75 -10.88
N ALA A 430 6.67 9.82 -11.58
CA ALA A 430 6.92 9.03 -12.80
C ALA A 430 6.93 7.52 -12.51
N GLY A 431 7.55 7.09 -11.41
CA GLY A 431 7.55 5.69 -10.98
C GLY A 431 6.14 5.16 -10.71
N THR A 432 5.31 5.93 -10.01
CA THR A 432 3.91 5.59 -9.73
C THR A 432 3.06 5.56 -11.01
N LEU A 433 3.25 6.55 -11.91
CA LEU A 433 2.60 6.59 -13.22
C LEU A 433 3.03 5.43 -14.13
N TRP A 434 4.32 5.04 -14.10
CA TRP A 434 4.81 3.87 -14.82
C TRP A 434 4.04 2.61 -14.41
N LEU A 435 3.97 2.33 -13.11
CA LEU A 435 3.28 1.13 -12.62
C LEU A 435 1.78 1.18 -12.90
N ALA A 436 1.14 2.34 -12.71
CA ALA A 436 -0.27 2.55 -13.06
C ALA A 436 -0.51 2.34 -14.56
N GLY A 437 0.35 2.87 -15.43
CA GLY A 437 0.25 2.71 -16.89
C GLY A 437 0.38 1.25 -17.34
N ILE A 438 1.30 0.49 -16.72
CA ILE A 438 1.43 -0.95 -17.00
C ILE A 438 0.18 -1.72 -16.54
N ILE A 439 -0.39 -1.38 -15.37
CA ILE A 439 -1.64 -2.00 -14.88
C ILE A 439 -2.81 -1.66 -15.81
N VAL A 440 -2.92 -0.42 -16.29
CA VAL A 440 -3.94 -0.03 -17.29
C VAL A 440 -3.76 -0.83 -18.59
N ARG A 441 -2.52 -1.00 -19.05
CA ARG A 441 -2.23 -1.87 -20.21
C ARG A 441 -2.72 -3.29 -20.00
N ASP A 442 -2.46 -3.89 -18.84
CA ASP A 442 -2.87 -5.25 -18.50
C ASP A 442 -4.41 -5.40 -18.40
N ILE A 443 -5.11 -4.34 -18.01
CA ILE A 443 -6.58 -4.30 -18.04
C ILE A 443 -7.10 -4.25 -19.48
N LEU A 444 -6.47 -3.46 -20.35
CA LEU A 444 -6.85 -3.32 -21.75
C LEU A 444 -6.42 -4.50 -22.61
N ARG A 445 -5.35 -5.20 -22.22
CA ARG A 445 -4.77 -6.36 -22.87
C ARG A 445 -4.59 -7.50 -21.86
N PRO A 446 -5.66 -8.25 -21.54
CA PRO A 446 -5.65 -9.27 -20.48
C PRO A 446 -4.60 -10.36 -20.66
N GLU A 447 -4.14 -10.58 -21.88
CA GLU A 447 -3.04 -11.50 -22.22
C GLU A 447 -1.68 -11.04 -21.68
N CYS A 448 -1.52 -9.75 -21.36
CA CYS A 448 -0.32 -9.20 -20.75
C CYS A 448 -0.30 -9.31 -19.21
N ASP A 449 -1.44 -9.70 -18.59
CA ASP A 449 -1.55 -9.79 -17.13
C ASP A 449 -0.81 -11.03 -16.60
N PRO A 450 0.26 -10.86 -15.78
CA PRO A 450 1.07 -11.98 -15.31
C PRO A 450 0.32 -12.95 -14.38
N VAL A 451 -0.77 -12.51 -13.75
CA VAL A 451 -1.59 -13.35 -12.88
C VAL A 451 -2.48 -14.29 -13.70
N ARG A 452 -2.86 -13.86 -14.90
CA ARG A 452 -3.73 -14.62 -15.84
C ARG A 452 -2.94 -15.44 -16.86
N ALA A 453 -1.62 -15.31 -16.88
CA ALA A 453 -0.77 -15.86 -17.95
C ALA A 453 -0.83 -17.41 -18.04
N ASP A 454 -1.07 -18.12 -16.92
CA ASP A 454 -1.19 -19.57 -16.89
C ASP A 454 -2.63 -20.09 -17.18
N GLY A 455 -3.60 -19.20 -17.33
CA GLY A 455 -5.00 -19.52 -17.57
C GLY A 455 -5.73 -20.19 -16.40
N LEU A 456 -5.08 -20.35 -15.22
CA LEU A 456 -5.62 -21.06 -14.08
C LEU A 456 -6.28 -20.13 -13.04
N ASP A 457 -5.81 -18.91 -12.94
CA ASP A 457 -6.38 -17.89 -12.06
C ASP A 457 -6.98 -16.74 -12.88
N ASP A 458 -8.19 -16.29 -12.54
CA ASP A 458 -8.76 -15.06 -13.08
C ASP A 458 -8.47 -13.86 -12.16
N ASP A 459 -8.94 -13.93 -10.92
CA ASP A 459 -8.71 -12.89 -9.91
C ASP A 459 -8.56 -13.52 -8.51
N PRO A 460 -7.34 -13.83 -8.05
CA PRO A 460 -7.12 -14.41 -6.73
C PRO A 460 -7.70 -13.55 -5.58
N ALA A 461 -7.75 -12.24 -5.77
CA ALA A 461 -8.34 -11.29 -4.82
C ALA A 461 -9.83 -11.02 -5.08
N GLY A 462 -10.41 -11.59 -6.13
CA GLY A 462 -11.76 -11.28 -6.63
C GLY A 462 -12.91 -11.70 -5.71
N GLY A 463 -12.69 -12.74 -4.85
CA GLY A 463 -13.71 -13.23 -3.94
C GLY A 463 -15.00 -13.59 -4.67
N VAL A 464 -16.13 -13.08 -4.20
CA VAL A 464 -17.45 -13.34 -4.81
C VAL A 464 -17.54 -12.95 -6.29
N PHE A 465 -16.60 -12.16 -6.83
CA PHE A 465 -16.57 -11.81 -8.25
C PHE A 465 -15.80 -12.85 -9.08
N ASP A 466 -14.93 -13.66 -8.45
CA ASP A 466 -14.15 -14.68 -9.15
C ASP A 466 -15.11 -15.72 -9.76
N GLY A 467 -14.96 -16.03 -11.06
CA GLY A 467 -15.86 -16.88 -11.82
C GLY A 467 -17.30 -16.35 -12.00
N ALA A 468 -17.60 -15.10 -11.59
CA ALA A 468 -18.92 -14.50 -11.82
C ALA A 468 -19.12 -14.14 -13.30
N PRO A 469 -20.37 -14.12 -13.81
CA PRO A 469 -20.66 -13.63 -15.15
C PRO A 469 -20.09 -12.24 -15.37
N ASP A 470 -19.56 -11.98 -16.57
CA ASP A 470 -19.03 -10.67 -16.96
C ASP A 470 -20.03 -10.00 -17.90
N ALA A 471 -20.68 -8.92 -17.46
CA ALA A 471 -21.59 -8.11 -18.28
C ALA A 471 -20.84 -7.07 -19.14
N GLY A 472 -19.55 -7.26 -19.39
CA GLY A 472 -18.73 -6.37 -20.22
C GLY A 472 -19.05 -6.46 -21.72
N PRO A 473 -18.46 -5.54 -22.54
CA PRO A 473 -18.75 -5.43 -23.95
C PRO A 473 -18.51 -6.71 -24.77
N ALA A 474 -17.51 -7.53 -24.37
CA ALA A 474 -17.20 -8.78 -25.05
C ALA A 474 -18.28 -9.88 -24.82
N ALA A 475 -18.83 -9.97 -23.61
CA ALA A 475 -19.89 -10.94 -23.30
C ALA A 475 -21.21 -10.62 -24.04
N VAL A 476 -21.48 -9.33 -24.27
CA VAL A 476 -22.65 -8.88 -25.06
C VAL A 476 -22.47 -9.21 -26.55
N ALA A 477 -21.23 -9.35 -27.04
CA ALA A 477 -20.95 -9.73 -28.43
C ALA A 477 -21.12 -11.24 -28.68
N GLU A 478 -20.81 -12.08 -27.68
CA GLU A 478 -21.00 -13.55 -27.76
C GLU A 478 -22.48 -13.97 -27.67
N ASP A 479 -23.32 -13.20 -26.95
CA ASP A 479 -24.77 -13.44 -26.85
C ASP A 479 -25.60 -12.92 -28.05
N ARG A 480 -24.98 -12.26 -29.03
CA ARG A 480 -25.69 -11.90 -30.26
C ARG A 480 -25.87 -13.17 -31.13
N PRO A 481 -27.12 -13.61 -31.36
CA PRO A 481 -27.36 -14.73 -32.28
C PRO A 481 -26.72 -14.42 -33.64
N ALA A 482 -25.95 -15.38 -34.16
CA ALA A 482 -25.37 -15.24 -35.48
C ALA A 482 -26.50 -14.89 -36.49
N VAL A 483 -26.43 -13.72 -37.09
CA VAL A 483 -27.36 -13.32 -38.14
C VAL A 483 -27.18 -14.36 -39.25
N PRO A 484 -28.23 -15.10 -39.66
CA PRO A 484 -28.11 -16.03 -40.76
C PRO A 484 -27.72 -15.25 -42.01
N VAL A 485 -26.58 -15.56 -42.59
CA VAL A 485 -26.20 -15.06 -43.90
C VAL A 485 -27.20 -15.65 -44.86
N ALA A 486 -28.15 -14.82 -45.34
CA ALA A 486 -29.05 -15.18 -46.40
C ALA A 486 -28.19 -15.46 -47.64
N GLY A 487 -28.20 -16.73 -48.08
CA GLY A 487 -27.62 -17.17 -49.32
C GLY A 487 -28.48 -16.81 -50.52
#